data_6663c63b0ffbcc0723fc637690fa1fc0
#
_entry.id   6663c63b0ffbcc0723fc637690fa1fc0
#
_cell.length_a   1.000
_cell.length_b   1.000
_cell.length_c   1.000
_cell.angle_alpha   90.00
_cell.angle_beta   90.00
_cell.angle_gamma   90.00
#
_symmetry.space_group_name_H-M   'P 1'
#
loop_
_entity.id
_entity.type
_entity.pdbx_description
1 polymer ?
#
loop_
_entity_poly.entity_id
_entity_poly.type
_entity_poly.pdbx_seq_one_letter_code
_entity_poly.pdbx_strand_id
1 'polypeptide(L)'
;MKKLVLIIFASLQVASFSQVVDSPEITKEEIYQHIKYLASDELEGRFTGTEQCRIAAEYIAKEFEKAGLQPAFNGSYIQEFPFISDIKLGDNFCELINEEKISLKVNNDFTPLPFSDNLTVEGKLIFAGFGISSKENNYDDYENIDVKDKIVIVFRNHPDINTPHSPLEQFAGLRYKATVARDKGAAGIIFVNTSDKKDDDQLFKLVYDGAAKVKGISVIQIKRDVLQKLLSKIKLDAEELEKQITENKKPISFELNTTAKIKTEVIEVESISWNVGGLLKANDEKLSDEYLAIGAHFDHLGWGKQNSLYQGEPAIHNGADDNASGTTGVLELSEKFAFEKNNLKRSIFFFAFSGEELGLLGSNYLVNHFPVPTEKVVSMINMDMIGRLKDSSLIVYGTGTSSNWKNTLNDKNSFGFKLTFNDEGFGPSDHSSFYGKKIPVLFFFTGTHSDYHKPSDDYDKINSDGQEKILKYIHSVATEIINSENKPDYLAVERKDSGRMTASRVWVGTIPDFAGDVDGYKLGGVTEGSPAALAGLKAGDIITKFGDKKISNIYDFTYAIGNYKPGDKVKVLIKRADQELEVELELKAR
;
A
#
# COMPACT_ATOMS: atom_id res chain seq x y z
N MET A 1 -17.80 -78.22 0.35
CA MET A 1 -17.04 -77.08 0.73
C MET A 1 -17.50 -75.90 -0.14
N LYS A 2 -18.42 -75.05 0.38
CA LYS A 2 -18.94 -73.89 -0.34
C LYS A 2 -18.05 -72.68 0.03
N LYS A 3 -17.38 -72.05 -0.95
CA LYS A 3 -16.62 -70.83 -0.77
C LYS A 3 -17.58 -69.64 -0.78
N LEU A 4 -17.66 -68.91 0.33
CA LEU A 4 -18.40 -67.65 0.48
C LEU A 4 -17.51 -66.55 -0.08
N VAL A 5 -17.98 -65.85 -1.13
CA VAL A 5 -17.33 -64.64 -1.67
C VAL A 5 -18.01 -63.48 -1.01
N LEU A 6 -17.24 -62.75 -0.20
CA LEU A 6 -17.68 -61.51 0.45
C LEU A 6 -17.40 -60.34 -0.51
N ILE A 7 -18.44 -59.73 -1.05
CA ILE A 7 -18.37 -58.53 -1.87
C ILE A 7 -18.48 -57.32 -0.91
N ILE A 8 -17.37 -56.59 -0.74
CA ILE A 8 -17.34 -55.32 -0.01
C ILE A 8 -17.80 -54.23 -0.96
N PHE A 9 -18.98 -53.70 -0.73
CA PHE A 9 -19.42 -52.44 -1.36
C PHE A 9 -18.72 -51.26 -0.66
N ALA A 10 -17.74 -50.68 -1.33
CA ALA A 10 -17.24 -49.37 -0.95
C ALA A 10 -18.22 -48.31 -1.44
N SER A 11 -18.96 -47.71 -0.52
CA SER A 11 -19.78 -46.54 -0.79
C SER A 11 -18.88 -45.31 -0.98
N LEU A 12 -18.67 -44.88 -2.23
CA LEU A 12 -18.17 -43.54 -2.52
C LEU A 12 -19.25 -42.54 -2.04
N GLN A 13 -18.94 -41.83 -0.98
CA GLN A 13 -19.66 -40.61 -0.68
C GLN A 13 -19.17 -39.55 -1.69
N VAL A 14 -19.95 -39.35 -2.74
CA VAL A 14 -19.82 -38.17 -3.59
C VAL A 14 -20.31 -36.98 -2.75
N ALA A 15 -19.41 -36.11 -2.32
CA ALA A 15 -19.77 -34.84 -1.75
C ALA A 15 -20.53 -34.09 -2.85
N SER A 16 -21.82 -33.90 -2.64
CA SER A 16 -22.66 -33.06 -3.47
C SER A 16 -22.20 -31.61 -3.21
N PHE A 17 -21.34 -31.08 -4.08
CA PHE A 17 -21.24 -29.64 -4.19
C PHE A 17 -22.63 -29.17 -4.59
N SER A 18 -23.26 -28.38 -3.74
CA SER A 18 -24.50 -27.65 -4.04
C SER A 18 -24.21 -26.83 -5.30
N GLN A 19 -24.89 -27.14 -6.41
CA GLN A 19 -24.87 -26.28 -7.57
C GLN A 19 -25.39 -24.91 -7.09
N VAL A 20 -24.56 -23.88 -7.26
CA VAL A 20 -25.01 -22.48 -7.15
C VAL A 20 -26.14 -22.34 -8.15
N VAL A 21 -27.30 -21.94 -7.70
CA VAL A 21 -28.45 -21.65 -8.57
C VAL A 21 -28.09 -20.35 -9.25
N ASP A 22 -27.84 -20.37 -10.56
CA ASP A 22 -27.64 -19.18 -11.37
C ASP A 22 -28.91 -18.32 -11.33
N SER A 23 -29.00 -17.43 -10.36
CA SER A 23 -30.11 -16.48 -10.22
C SER A 23 -29.68 -15.15 -10.85
N PRO A 24 -30.52 -14.55 -11.70
CA PRO A 24 -30.24 -13.23 -12.26
C PRO A 24 -30.44 -12.09 -11.25
N GLU A 25 -30.74 -12.40 -10.00
CA GLU A 25 -30.89 -11.45 -8.92
C GLU A 25 -29.71 -11.52 -7.97
N ILE A 26 -29.23 -10.36 -7.52
CA ILE A 26 -28.19 -10.26 -6.49
C ILE A 26 -28.74 -10.84 -5.20
N THR A 27 -28.16 -11.93 -4.69
CA THR A 27 -28.63 -12.64 -3.49
C THR A 27 -27.53 -12.81 -2.45
N LYS A 28 -27.89 -12.75 -1.19
CA LYS A 28 -26.94 -12.96 -0.09
C LYS A 28 -26.38 -14.39 -0.06
N GLU A 29 -27.13 -15.35 -0.57
CA GLU A 29 -26.74 -16.74 -0.64
C GLU A 29 -25.58 -16.94 -1.63
N GLU A 30 -25.64 -16.35 -2.82
CA GLU A 30 -24.59 -16.39 -3.84
C GLU A 30 -23.37 -15.58 -3.38
N ILE A 31 -23.58 -14.37 -2.85
CA ILE A 31 -22.54 -13.55 -2.22
C ILE A 31 -21.74 -14.38 -1.19
N TYR A 32 -22.45 -15.08 -0.29
CA TYR A 32 -21.81 -15.90 0.72
C TYR A 32 -20.99 -17.05 0.11
N GLN A 33 -21.48 -17.71 -0.95
CA GLN A 33 -20.76 -18.80 -1.60
C GLN A 33 -19.49 -18.35 -2.30
N HIS A 34 -19.55 -17.21 -3.03
CA HIS A 34 -18.39 -16.64 -3.70
C HIS A 34 -17.32 -16.21 -2.69
N ILE A 35 -17.71 -15.50 -1.62
CA ILE A 35 -16.77 -15.07 -0.57
C ILE A 35 -16.17 -16.28 0.13
N LYS A 36 -16.97 -17.28 0.48
CA LYS A 36 -16.49 -18.50 1.14
C LYS A 36 -15.45 -19.24 0.30
N TYR A 37 -15.59 -19.25 -1.01
CA TYR A 37 -14.59 -19.84 -1.90
C TYR A 37 -13.34 -18.96 -2.00
N LEU A 38 -13.52 -17.67 -2.33
CA LEU A 38 -12.40 -16.74 -2.51
C LEU A 38 -11.59 -16.54 -1.22
N ALA A 39 -12.24 -16.57 -0.05
CA ALA A 39 -11.59 -16.45 1.25
C ALA A 39 -11.35 -17.81 1.93
N SER A 40 -11.24 -18.90 1.16
CA SER A 40 -10.91 -20.22 1.72
C SER A 40 -9.42 -20.39 1.95
N ASP A 41 -9.07 -21.24 2.93
CA ASP A 41 -7.67 -21.64 3.19
C ASP A 41 -7.01 -22.31 1.98
N GLU A 42 -7.80 -22.89 1.06
CA GLU A 42 -7.31 -23.51 -0.17
C GLU A 42 -6.62 -22.50 -1.10
N LEU A 43 -7.04 -21.24 -1.04
CA LEU A 43 -6.46 -20.14 -1.81
C LEU A 43 -5.34 -19.39 -1.05
N GLU A 44 -4.96 -19.86 0.14
CA GLU A 44 -3.84 -19.36 0.93
C GLU A 44 -3.72 -17.81 0.94
N GLY A 45 -4.86 -17.11 0.99
CA GLY A 45 -4.90 -15.63 0.98
C GLY A 45 -4.46 -14.99 -0.33
N ARG A 46 -4.46 -15.72 -1.46
CA ARG A 46 -4.38 -15.18 -2.84
C ARG A 46 -3.25 -14.16 -3.10
N PHE A 47 -2.08 -14.36 -2.46
CA PHE A 47 -0.99 -13.39 -2.60
C PHE A 47 -0.56 -13.23 -4.06
N THR A 48 -0.39 -11.99 -4.47
CA THR A 48 -0.02 -11.59 -5.85
C THR A 48 1.10 -12.45 -6.44
N GLY A 49 0.86 -13.01 -7.63
CA GLY A 49 1.84 -13.80 -8.38
C GLY A 49 2.01 -15.25 -7.89
N THR A 50 1.23 -15.71 -6.89
CA THR A 50 1.22 -17.12 -6.46
C THR A 50 0.28 -17.96 -7.32
N GLU A 51 0.44 -19.28 -7.22
CA GLU A 51 -0.46 -20.25 -7.87
C GLU A 51 -1.90 -20.07 -7.37
N GLN A 52 -2.09 -19.80 -6.09
CA GLN A 52 -3.40 -19.59 -5.49
C GLN A 52 -4.08 -18.32 -6.02
N CYS A 53 -3.31 -17.25 -6.25
CA CYS A 53 -3.80 -16.06 -6.94
C CYS A 53 -4.22 -16.38 -8.39
N ARG A 54 -3.46 -17.24 -9.11
CA ARG A 54 -3.81 -17.69 -10.45
C ARG A 54 -5.12 -18.51 -10.46
N ILE A 55 -5.30 -19.41 -9.49
CA ILE A 55 -6.53 -20.20 -9.34
C ILE A 55 -7.73 -19.29 -9.07
N ALA A 56 -7.58 -18.26 -8.23
CA ALA A 56 -8.63 -17.28 -8.00
C ALA A 56 -8.98 -16.50 -9.28
N ALA A 57 -7.97 -16.09 -10.06
CA ALA A 57 -8.18 -15.43 -11.35
C ALA A 57 -8.94 -16.31 -12.34
N GLU A 58 -8.60 -17.59 -12.43
CA GLU A 58 -9.30 -18.56 -13.29
C GLU A 58 -10.75 -18.80 -12.83
N TYR A 59 -10.99 -18.79 -11.52
CA TYR A 59 -12.35 -18.88 -10.98
C TYR A 59 -13.18 -17.67 -11.44
N ILE A 60 -12.69 -16.45 -11.25
CA ILE A 60 -13.37 -15.23 -11.66
C ILE A 60 -13.63 -15.21 -13.18
N ALA A 61 -12.65 -15.63 -13.98
CA ALA A 61 -12.80 -15.73 -15.43
C ALA A 61 -13.93 -16.69 -15.84
N LYS A 62 -14.06 -17.83 -15.16
CA LYS A 62 -15.13 -18.80 -15.40
C LYS A 62 -16.51 -18.24 -15.02
N GLU A 63 -16.60 -17.47 -13.93
CA GLU A 63 -17.87 -16.83 -13.56
C GLU A 63 -18.28 -15.78 -14.59
N PHE A 64 -17.32 -14.96 -15.12
CA PHE A 64 -17.61 -14.05 -16.23
C PHE A 64 -18.08 -14.78 -17.50
N GLU A 65 -17.46 -15.93 -17.82
CA GLU A 65 -17.88 -16.76 -18.95
C GLU A 65 -19.31 -17.30 -18.77
N LYS A 66 -19.63 -17.81 -17.58
CA LYS A 66 -20.98 -18.30 -17.22
C LYS A 66 -22.03 -17.21 -17.31
N ALA A 67 -21.71 -16.00 -16.86
CA ALA A 67 -22.58 -14.83 -16.98
C ALA A 67 -22.75 -14.37 -18.45
N GLY A 68 -21.98 -14.94 -19.39
CA GLY A 68 -22.09 -14.61 -20.83
C GLY A 68 -21.41 -13.32 -21.24
N LEU A 69 -20.42 -12.86 -20.48
CA LEU A 69 -19.55 -11.75 -20.84
C LEU A 69 -18.60 -12.16 -21.99
N GLN A 70 -18.16 -11.19 -22.75
CA GLN A 70 -17.08 -11.37 -23.72
C GLN A 70 -15.72 -11.19 -23.01
N PRO A 71 -14.66 -11.91 -23.45
CA PRO A 71 -13.31 -11.64 -22.98
C PRO A 71 -12.87 -10.20 -23.25
N ALA A 72 -12.34 -9.51 -22.24
CA ALA A 72 -11.92 -8.12 -22.38
C ALA A 72 -10.58 -7.95 -23.12
N PHE A 73 -9.70 -8.97 -23.17
CA PHE A 73 -8.32 -8.87 -23.62
C PHE A 73 -8.05 -9.76 -24.85
N ASN A 74 -8.32 -9.28 -26.06
CA ASN A 74 -8.00 -9.96 -27.32
C ASN A 74 -8.40 -11.46 -27.35
N GLY A 75 -9.57 -11.79 -26.82
CA GLY A 75 -10.07 -13.16 -26.76
C GLY A 75 -9.74 -13.90 -25.45
N SER A 76 -9.11 -13.27 -24.49
CA SER A 76 -8.84 -13.79 -23.15
C SER A 76 -9.57 -12.96 -22.08
N TYR A 77 -10.03 -13.62 -21.02
CA TYR A 77 -10.47 -12.95 -19.79
C TYR A 77 -9.27 -12.53 -18.92
N ILE A 78 -8.09 -13.10 -19.15
CA ILE A 78 -6.89 -12.89 -18.34
C ILE A 78 -5.94 -11.94 -19.06
N GLN A 79 -5.45 -10.93 -18.33
CA GLN A 79 -4.35 -10.05 -18.70
C GLN A 79 -3.16 -10.33 -17.82
N GLU A 80 -2.14 -10.99 -18.34
CA GLU A 80 -0.87 -11.16 -17.62
C GLU A 80 -0.12 -9.83 -17.55
N PHE A 81 0.51 -9.57 -16.40
CA PHE A 81 1.39 -8.43 -16.24
C PHE A 81 2.63 -8.77 -15.41
N PRO A 82 3.81 -8.24 -15.79
CA PRO A 82 5.04 -8.43 -15.03
C PRO A 82 5.07 -7.48 -13.85
N PHE A 83 5.67 -7.93 -12.75
CA PHE A 83 5.99 -7.12 -11.60
C PHE A 83 7.27 -7.61 -10.92
N ILE A 84 7.90 -6.75 -10.13
CA ILE A 84 9.06 -7.15 -9.33
C ILE A 84 8.54 -7.74 -8.01
N SER A 85 8.76 -9.04 -7.83
CA SER A 85 8.29 -9.77 -6.65
C SER A 85 9.30 -9.75 -5.50
N ASP A 86 10.59 -9.61 -5.81
CA ASP A 86 11.67 -9.64 -4.83
C ASP A 86 12.95 -9.04 -5.43
N ILE A 87 13.98 -8.91 -4.61
CA ILE A 87 15.32 -8.51 -5.02
C ILE A 87 16.36 -9.44 -4.39
N LYS A 88 17.48 -9.65 -5.08
CA LYS A 88 18.61 -10.44 -4.59
C LYS A 88 19.92 -9.76 -4.88
N LEU A 89 20.93 -10.09 -4.08
CA LEU A 89 22.31 -9.64 -4.33
C LEU A 89 22.89 -10.36 -5.55
N GLY A 90 23.48 -9.57 -6.44
CA GLY A 90 24.38 -10.05 -7.48
C GLY A 90 25.83 -10.06 -7.01
N ASP A 91 26.74 -9.71 -7.90
CA ASP A 91 28.18 -9.60 -7.61
C ASP A 91 28.49 -8.19 -7.03
N ASN A 92 28.72 -8.15 -5.73
CA ASN A 92 28.93 -6.91 -4.98
C ASN A 92 30.31 -6.93 -4.30
N PHE A 93 31.05 -5.85 -4.38
CA PHE A 93 32.28 -5.66 -3.61
C PHE A 93 32.43 -4.21 -3.15
N CYS A 94 33.17 -4.04 -2.07
CA CYS A 94 33.65 -2.74 -1.60
C CYS A 94 35.12 -2.89 -1.16
N GLU A 95 35.98 -2.12 -1.78
CA GLU A 95 37.44 -2.08 -1.52
C GLU A 95 37.81 -0.68 -1.08
N LEU A 96 38.56 -0.58 0.03
CA LEU A 96 39.11 0.66 0.54
C LEU A 96 40.64 0.64 0.29
N ILE A 97 41.10 1.63 -0.43
CA ILE A 97 42.48 1.67 -0.95
C ILE A 97 43.14 2.94 -0.42
N ASN A 98 44.18 2.74 0.39
CA ASN A 98 45.14 3.76 0.79
C ASN A 98 46.58 3.18 0.65
N GLU A 99 47.37 3.14 1.71
CA GLU A 99 48.66 2.43 1.72
C GLU A 99 48.47 0.91 1.59
N GLU A 100 47.34 0.40 2.08
CA GLU A 100 46.95 -1.00 1.98
C GLU A 100 45.54 -1.09 1.37
N LYS A 101 45.25 -2.22 0.71
CA LYS A 101 43.93 -2.56 0.18
C LYS A 101 43.17 -3.39 1.21
N ILE A 102 42.00 -2.90 1.62
CA ILE A 102 41.06 -3.59 2.52
C ILE A 102 39.81 -3.97 1.72
N SER A 103 39.54 -5.25 1.61
CA SER A 103 38.28 -5.75 0.99
C SER A 103 37.26 -6.02 2.06
N LEU A 104 36.12 -5.36 1.98
CA LEU A 104 34.99 -5.54 2.90
C LEU A 104 34.13 -6.74 2.47
N LYS A 105 33.57 -7.44 3.44
CA LYS A 105 32.72 -8.61 3.22
C LYS A 105 31.23 -8.22 3.16
N VAL A 106 30.56 -8.64 2.08
CA VAL A 106 29.09 -8.45 1.91
C VAL A 106 28.33 -9.08 3.09
N ASN A 107 27.28 -8.42 3.56
CA ASN A 107 26.43 -8.82 4.68
C ASN A 107 27.16 -8.95 6.05
N ASN A 108 28.45 -8.63 6.10
CA ASN A 108 29.21 -8.61 7.34
C ASN A 108 29.73 -7.21 7.66
N ASP A 109 30.44 -6.60 6.71
CA ASP A 109 31.06 -5.27 6.85
C ASP A 109 30.26 -4.21 6.09
N PHE A 110 29.61 -4.59 4.98
CA PHE A 110 28.75 -3.72 4.17
C PHE A 110 27.59 -4.46 3.53
N THR A 111 26.59 -3.71 3.08
CA THR A 111 25.49 -4.19 2.24
C THR A 111 25.10 -3.11 1.22
N PRO A 112 24.78 -3.45 -0.04
CA PRO A 112 24.12 -2.52 -0.94
C PRO A 112 22.68 -2.28 -0.48
N LEU A 113 22.16 -1.07 -0.73
CA LEU A 113 20.76 -0.78 -0.43
C LEU A 113 19.85 -1.17 -1.60
N PRO A 114 18.58 -1.53 -1.31
CA PRO A 114 17.61 -2.00 -2.32
C PRO A 114 17.47 -1.07 -3.53
N PHE A 115 17.61 0.22 -3.30
CA PHE A 115 17.44 1.27 -4.30
C PHE A 115 18.73 1.74 -4.96
N SER A 116 19.87 1.07 -4.72
CA SER A 116 21.14 1.36 -5.42
C SER A 116 21.00 1.10 -6.91
N ASP A 117 21.61 1.95 -7.74
CA ASP A 117 21.85 1.58 -9.14
C ASP A 117 22.92 0.48 -9.23
N ASN A 118 22.89 -0.28 -10.31
CA ASN A 118 23.86 -1.34 -10.59
C ASN A 118 25.09 -0.73 -11.30
N LEU A 119 26.10 -0.34 -10.51
CA LEU A 119 27.26 0.40 -10.99
C LEU A 119 28.55 -0.15 -10.39
N THR A 120 29.66 0.10 -11.10
CA THR A 120 31.00 0.04 -10.53
C THR A 120 31.56 1.44 -10.53
N VAL A 121 31.92 1.94 -9.35
CA VAL A 121 32.44 3.30 -9.15
C VAL A 121 33.74 3.25 -8.39
N GLU A 122 34.64 4.20 -8.69
CA GLU A 122 35.89 4.39 -7.98
C GLU A 122 36.12 5.89 -7.75
N GLY A 123 36.42 6.27 -6.52
CA GLY A 123 36.63 7.67 -6.19
C GLY A 123 37.20 7.87 -4.79
N LYS A 124 37.73 9.06 -4.52
CA LYS A 124 38.14 9.45 -3.18
C LYS A 124 36.96 9.51 -2.23
N LEU A 125 37.21 9.12 -1.00
CA LEU A 125 36.20 9.20 0.06
C LEU A 125 36.11 10.60 0.64
N ILE A 126 34.89 11.10 0.74
CA ILE A 126 34.54 12.37 1.38
C ILE A 126 33.62 12.05 2.56
N PHE A 127 33.98 12.45 3.77
CA PHE A 127 33.00 12.51 4.85
C PHE A 127 32.16 13.78 4.67
N ALA A 128 30.85 13.66 4.63
CA ALA A 128 29.91 14.76 4.42
C ALA A 128 28.78 14.72 5.47
N GLY A 129 29.17 14.78 6.74
CA GLY A 129 28.25 14.89 7.87
C GLY A 129 27.06 13.94 7.82
N PHE A 130 25.87 14.48 7.73
CA PHE A 130 24.60 13.75 7.57
C PHE A 130 24.11 13.67 6.12
N GLY A 131 24.84 14.27 5.17
CA GLY A 131 24.47 14.27 3.74
C GLY A 131 23.23 15.10 3.42
N ILE A 132 22.98 16.16 4.17
CA ILE A 132 21.83 17.05 4.04
C ILE A 132 22.26 18.35 3.36
N SER A 133 21.42 18.84 2.43
CA SER A 133 21.54 20.17 1.82
C SER A 133 20.19 20.89 1.93
N SER A 134 20.07 21.84 2.84
CA SER A 134 18.87 22.64 3.07
C SER A 134 19.25 24.10 3.32
N LYS A 135 19.11 24.93 2.27
CA LYS A 135 19.38 26.36 2.34
C LYS A 135 18.43 27.10 3.27
N GLU A 136 17.17 26.69 3.32
CA GLU A 136 16.13 27.28 4.17
C GLU A 136 16.42 27.11 5.67
N ASN A 137 17.15 26.03 6.03
CA ASN A 137 17.53 25.74 7.41
C ASN A 137 19.00 26.11 7.71
N ASN A 138 19.68 26.80 6.81
CA ASN A 138 21.12 27.14 6.93
C ASN A 138 22.01 25.93 7.25
N TYR A 139 21.70 24.78 6.66
CA TYR A 139 22.43 23.53 6.87
C TYR A 139 22.74 22.88 5.53
N ASP A 140 24.02 22.82 5.14
CA ASP A 140 24.46 22.17 3.90
C ASP A 140 25.82 21.47 4.10
N ASP A 141 25.80 20.15 4.20
CA ASP A 141 26.99 19.31 4.32
C ASP A 141 27.88 19.35 3.06
N TYR A 142 27.38 19.90 1.96
CA TYR A 142 28.10 19.97 0.68
C TYR A 142 28.60 21.37 0.33
N GLU A 143 28.38 22.40 1.17
CA GLU A 143 28.63 23.81 0.82
C GLU A 143 30.10 24.07 0.48
N ASN A 144 31.02 23.50 1.25
CA ASN A 144 32.47 23.81 1.14
C ASN A 144 33.30 22.62 0.66
N ILE A 145 32.69 21.64 0.00
CA ILE A 145 33.43 20.47 -0.47
C ILE A 145 32.94 20.04 -1.86
N ASP A 146 33.91 19.75 -2.73
CA ASP A 146 33.62 19.18 -4.04
C ASP A 146 33.50 17.66 -3.94
N VAL A 147 32.33 17.13 -4.31
CA VAL A 147 32.01 15.69 -4.30
C VAL A 147 31.90 15.08 -5.70
N LYS A 148 32.17 15.88 -6.75
CA LYS A 148 32.06 15.41 -8.13
C LYS A 148 33.00 14.23 -8.38
N ASP A 149 32.43 13.16 -8.94
CA ASP A 149 33.13 11.88 -9.22
C ASP A 149 33.77 11.22 -7.99
N LYS A 150 33.34 11.60 -6.78
CA LYS A 150 33.82 11.04 -5.52
C LYS A 150 32.73 10.21 -4.83
N ILE A 151 33.08 9.56 -3.73
CA ILE A 151 32.17 8.72 -2.95
C ILE A 151 32.02 9.37 -1.58
N VAL A 152 30.79 9.72 -1.23
CA VAL A 152 30.52 10.37 0.06
C VAL A 152 30.15 9.35 1.14
N ILE A 153 30.67 9.57 2.36
CA ILE A 153 30.26 8.83 3.57
C ILE A 153 29.44 9.76 4.43
N VAL A 154 28.25 9.31 4.83
CA VAL A 154 27.32 10.12 5.63
C VAL A 154 26.70 9.31 6.75
N PHE A 155 26.42 9.97 7.88
CA PHE A 155 25.57 9.39 8.92
C PHE A 155 24.12 9.29 8.47
N ARG A 156 23.42 8.29 8.97
CA ARG A 156 21.96 8.18 8.87
C ARG A 156 21.30 9.27 9.71
N ASN A 157 19.97 9.38 9.59
CA ASN A 157 19.17 10.36 10.32
C ASN A 157 19.56 11.83 10.00
N HIS A 158 19.50 12.73 10.97
CA HIS A 158 19.80 14.15 10.84
C HIS A 158 20.41 14.66 12.18
N PRO A 159 21.11 15.81 12.19
CA PRO A 159 21.82 16.28 13.38
C PRO A 159 20.93 16.62 14.57
N ASP A 160 19.64 16.85 14.33
CA ASP A 160 18.65 17.20 15.36
C ASP A 160 17.81 16.01 15.81
N ILE A 161 18.32 14.79 15.76
CA ILE A 161 17.55 13.55 16.03
C ILE A 161 16.83 13.55 17.38
N ASN A 162 17.34 14.30 18.36
CA ASN A 162 16.75 14.42 19.69
C ASN A 162 15.77 15.60 19.82
N THR A 163 15.56 16.37 18.75
CA THR A 163 14.63 17.49 18.71
C THR A 163 13.36 17.05 17.99
N PRO A 164 12.23 16.91 18.70
CA PRO A 164 10.95 16.62 18.06
C PRO A 164 10.60 17.70 17.02
N HIS A 165 10.10 17.27 15.87
CA HIS A 165 9.70 18.17 14.77
C HIS A 165 10.83 19.05 14.22
N SER A 166 12.07 18.54 14.23
CA SER A 166 13.16 19.26 13.57
C SER A 166 12.83 19.51 12.10
N PRO A 167 13.02 20.72 11.59
CA PRO A 167 12.86 20.99 10.17
C PRO A 167 13.84 20.20 9.29
N LEU A 168 14.87 19.57 9.87
CA LEU A 168 15.82 18.71 9.17
C LEU A 168 15.34 17.26 9.03
N GLU A 169 14.30 16.87 9.75
CA GLU A 169 13.76 15.49 9.72
C GLU A 169 13.29 15.08 8.32
N GLN A 170 12.66 15.97 7.57
CA GLN A 170 12.23 15.73 6.20
C GLN A 170 13.38 15.35 5.24
N PHE A 171 14.63 15.68 5.58
CA PHE A 171 15.83 15.39 4.81
C PHE A 171 16.56 14.10 5.26
N ALA A 172 16.05 13.42 6.29
CA ALA A 172 16.69 12.22 6.86
C ALA A 172 16.57 10.98 5.97
N GLY A 173 15.65 10.96 5.02
CA GLY A 173 15.37 9.82 4.15
C GLY A 173 16.58 9.39 3.33
N LEU A 174 16.91 8.09 3.32
CA LEU A 174 18.12 7.58 2.64
C LEU A 174 18.06 7.82 1.13
N ARG A 175 16.89 7.62 0.49
CA ARG A 175 16.71 7.91 -0.95
C ARG A 175 16.89 9.39 -1.27
N TYR A 176 16.39 10.26 -0.38
CA TYR A 176 16.58 11.70 -0.52
C TYR A 176 18.09 12.05 -0.50
N LYS A 177 18.84 11.56 0.50
CA LYS A 177 20.28 11.81 0.61
C LYS A 177 21.06 11.26 -0.58
N ALA A 178 20.70 10.05 -1.07
CA ALA A 178 21.32 9.49 -2.27
C ALA A 178 21.03 10.35 -3.51
N THR A 179 19.80 10.87 -3.64
CA THR A 179 19.43 11.79 -4.73
C THR A 179 20.24 13.10 -4.63
N VAL A 180 20.33 13.68 -3.44
CA VAL A 180 21.13 14.92 -3.22
C VAL A 180 22.60 14.70 -3.56
N ALA A 181 23.20 13.61 -3.08
CA ALA A 181 24.59 13.28 -3.38
C ALA A 181 24.82 13.14 -4.90
N ARG A 182 23.94 12.41 -5.60
CA ARG A 182 23.97 12.27 -7.07
C ARG A 182 23.88 13.63 -7.76
N ASP A 183 22.94 14.47 -7.37
CA ASP A 183 22.68 15.78 -7.98
C ASP A 183 23.85 16.76 -7.72
N LYS A 184 24.62 16.54 -6.66
CA LYS A 184 25.91 17.20 -6.39
C LYS A 184 27.08 16.58 -7.17
N GLY A 185 26.84 15.50 -7.93
CA GLY A 185 27.82 14.83 -8.79
C GLY A 185 28.59 13.67 -8.14
N ALA A 186 28.22 13.22 -6.94
CA ALA A 186 28.86 12.06 -6.32
C ALA A 186 28.58 10.76 -7.11
N ALA A 187 29.62 9.94 -7.30
CA ALA A 187 29.51 8.63 -7.95
C ALA A 187 28.90 7.55 -7.03
N GLY A 188 29.08 7.71 -5.72
CA GLY A 188 28.57 6.79 -4.71
C GLY A 188 28.27 7.47 -3.38
N ILE A 189 27.40 6.83 -2.60
CA ILE A 189 27.13 7.22 -1.21
C ILE A 189 27.17 6.01 -0.30
N ILE A 190 27.81 6.19 0.85
CA ILE A 190 27.98 5.19 1.91
C ILE A 190 27.27 5.70 3.16
N PHE A 191 26.27 4.95 3.61
CA PHE A 191 25.57 5.23 4.86
C PHE A 191 26.25 4.55 6.04
N VAL A 192 26.25 5.22 7.19
CA VAL A 192 26.75 4.70 8.47
C VAL A 192 25.70 4.94 9.55
N ASN A 193 25.49 3.97 10.41
CA ASN A 193 24.58 4.12 11.56
C ASN A 193 25.07 5.24 12.49
N THR A 194 24.13 5.94 13.13
CA THR A 194 24.37 6.90 14.20
C THR A 194 24.69 6.20 15.53
N SER A 195 25.23 6.93 16.49
CA SER A 195 25.69 6.39 17.79
C SER A 195 24.58 5.78 18.64
N ASP A 196 23.32 6.18 18.42
CA ASP A 196 22.14 5.55 19.05
C ASP A 196 21.96 4.08 18.66
N LYS A 197 22.65 3.61 17.63
CA LYS A 197 22.66 2.23 17.13
C LYS A 197 23.99 1.52 17.27
N LYS A 198 24.95 2.06 18.05
CA LYS A 198 26.29 1.49 18.13
C LYS A 198 26.31 0.07 18.74
N ASP A 199 25.41 -0.21 19.67
CA ASP A 199 25.30 -1.53 20.34
C ASP A 199 24.54 -2.56 19.47
N ASP A 200 23.81 -2.08 18.46
CA ASP A 200 23.10 -2.89 17.44
C ASP A 200 23.43 -2.34 16.04
N ASP A 201 24.72 -2.36 15.67
CA ASP A 201 25.18 -1.87 14.38
C ASP A 201 24.89 -2.84 13.24
N GLN A 202 23.59 -3.13 13.06
CA GLN A 202 23.11 -4.03 12.03
C GLN A 202 23.11 -3.33 10.65
N LEU A 203 23.51 -4.10 9.65
CA LEU A 203 23.31 -3.73 8.26
C LEU A 203 21.84 -3.88 7.87
N PHE A 204 21.37 -3.06 6.92
CA PHE A 204 20.04 -3.22 6.37
C PHE A 204 19.82 -4.59 5.77
N LYS A 205 18.66 -5.15 6.02
CA LYS A 205 18.21 -6.31 5.26
C LYS A 205 17.83 -5.87 3.84
N LEU A 206 18.20 -6.68 2.88
CA LEU A 206 17.79 -6.46 1.49
C LEU A 206 16.33 -6.88 1.37
N VAL A 207 15.45 -5.89 1.28
CA VAL A 207 14.00 -6.09 1.11
C VAL A 207 13.52 -5.17 0.01
N TYR A 208 12.76 -5.67 -0.93
CA TYR A 208 12.13 -4.86 -1.96
C TYR A 208 11.05 -3.96 -1.34
N ASP A 209 11.14 -2.66 -1.59
CA ASP A 209 10.25 -1.65 -1.02
C ASP A 209 9.25 -1.07 -2.05
N GLY A 210 9.11 -1.75 -3.21
CA GLY A 210 8.20 -1.33 -4.27
C GLY A 210 8.62 -0.07 -5.04
N ALA A 211 9.73 0.57 -4.67
CA ALA A 211 10.12 1.84 -5.27
C ALA A 211 11.32 1.71 -6.23
N ALA A 212 11.35 2.57 -7.24
CA ALA A 212 12.40 2.57 -8.26
C ALA A 212 13.79 2.87 -7.68
N LYS A 213 14.84 2.34 -8.33
CA LYS A 213 16.24 2.62 -8.00
C LYS A 213 16.58 4.09 -8.21
N VAL A 214 17.50 4.61 -7.40
CA VAL A 214 18.11 5.94 -7.61
C VAL A 214 19.19 5.79 -8.68
N LYS A 215 18.85 6.06 -9.92
CA LYS A 215 19.74 5.92 -11.07
C LYS A 215 20.97 6.84 -10.98
N GLY A 216 22.12 6.35 -11.43
CA GLY A 216 23.35 7.13 -11.54
C GLY A 216 24.19 7.22 -10.26
N ILE A 217 23.85 6.48 -9.20
CA ILE A 217 24.64 6.45 -7.97
C ILE A 217 24.69 5.05 -7.34
N SER A 218 25.88 4.63 -6.91
CA SER A 218 26.06 3.42 -6.09
C SER A 218 25.77 3.72 -4.63
N VAL A 219 24.92 2.92 -3.99
CA VAL A 219 24.44 3.15 -2.62
C VAL A 219 24.69 1.94 -1.76
N ILE A 220 25.53 2.09 -0.73
CA ILE A 220 25.81 1.03 0.24
C ILE A 220 25.69 1.54 1.68
N GLN A 221 25.55 0.62 2.61
CA GLN A 221 25.76 0.86 4.03
C GLN A 221 27.01 0.10 4.46
N ILE A 222 27.84 0.71 5.32
CA ILE A 222 28.93 0.05 6.04
C ILE A 222 28.65 0.06 7.55
N LYS A 223 29.28 -0.86 8.27
CA LYS A 223 29.30 -0.83 9.72
C LYS A 223 30.08 0.34 10.27
N ARG A 224 29.72 0.82 11.44
CA ARG A 224 30.34 1.96 12.11
C ARG A 224 31.82 1.72 12.44
N ASP A 225 32.19 0.46 12.76
CA ASP A 225 33.58 0.10 13.01
C ASP A 225 34.51 0.27 11.78
N VAL A 226 33.95 0.11 10.58
CA VAL A 226 34.67 0.37 9.33
C VAL A 226 34.98 1.86 9.19
N LEU A 227 34.00 2.74 9.44
CA LEU A 227 34.22 4.20 9.48
C LEU A 227 35.24 4.55 10.57
N GLN A 228 35.12 3.99 11.78
CA GLN A 228 36.05 4.26 12.88
C GLN A 228 37.51 3.93 12.50
N LYS A 229 37.73 2.80 11.82
CA LYS A 229 39.08 2.43 11.33
C LYS A 229 39.65 3.44 10.32
N LEU A 230 38.81 4.01 9.45
CA LEU A 230 39.22 5.07 8.53
C LEU A 230 39.60 6.36 9.26
N LEU A 231 38.75 6.81 10.19
CA LEU A 231 38.93 8.04 10.95
C LEU A 231 40.12 7.98 11.90
N SER A 232 40.38 6.81 12.51
CA SER A 232 41.51 6.63 13.43
C SER A 232 42.86 6.89 12.76
N LYS A 233 42.99 6.65 11.44
CA LYS A 233 44.22 6.96 10.68
C LYS A 233 44.53 8.45 10.62
N ILE A 234 43.51 9.29 10.74
CA ILE A 234 43.65 10.76 10.80
C ILE A 234 43.38 11.32 12.20
N LYS A 235 43.42 10.45 13.22
CA LYS A 235 43.23 10.77 14.65
C LYS A 235 41.87 11.39 14.96
N LEU A 236 40.82 11.00 14.24
CA LEU A 236 39.43 11.34 14.53
C LEU A 236 38.66 10.13 15.08
N ASP A 237 37.62 10.42 15.83
CA ASP A 237 36.71 9.45 16.38
C ASP A 237 35.28 9.68 15.85
N ALA A 238 34.60 8.60 15.45
CA ALA A 238 33.30 8.71 14.79
C ALA A 238 32.20 9.20 15.74
N GLU A 239 32.23 8.82 17.04
CA GLU A 239 31.25 9.24 18.03
C GLU A 239 31.44 10.73 18.39
N GLU A 240 32.71 11.14 18.58
CA GLU A 240 33.01 12.54 18.86
C GLU A 240 32.67 13.45 17.67
N LEU A 241 32.94 13.01 16.44
CA LEU A 241 32.61 13.75 15.23
C LEU A 241 31.09 13.93 15.08
N GLU A 242 30.31 12.86 15.27
CA GLU A 242 28.85 12.90 15.27
C GLU A 242 28.33 13.86 16.35
N LYS A 243 28.87 13.77 17.57
CA LYS A 243 28.52 14.63 18.70
C LYS A 243 28.78 16.11 18.39
N GLN A 244 29.95 16.44 17.81
CA GLN A 244 30.29 17.81 17.43
C GLN A 244 29.28 18.39 16.43
N ILE A 245 28.84 17.58 15.44
CA ILE A 245 27.85 18.02 14.46
C ILE A 245 26.48 18.24 15.14
N THR A 246 26.05 17.31 15.99
CA THR A 246 24.73 17.36 16.64
C THR A 246 24.61 18.46 17.69
N GLU A 247 25.68 18.70 18.48
CA GLU A 247 25.69 19.75 19.49
C GLU A 247 25.79 21.16 18.88
N ASN A 248 26.64 21.34 17.89
CA ASN A 248 26.86 22.64 17.26
C ASN A 248 25.86 22.95 16.14
N LYS A 249 25.14 21.93 15.63
CA LYS A 249 24.23 22.03 14.48
C LYS A 249 24.90 22.64 13.25
N LYS A 250 26.19 22.31 13.06
CA LYS A 250 27.00 22.80 11.95
C LYS A 250 27.54 21.66 11.13
N PRO A 251 27.52 21.77 9.80
CA PRO A 251 28.12 20.80 8.89
C PRO A 251 29.63 20.62 9.18
N ILE A 252 30.09 19.38 9.13
CA ILE A 252 31.53 19.04 9.12
C ILE A 252 31.74 18.11 7.95
N SER A 253 32.56 18.56 6.99
CA SER A 253 32.86 17.78 5.78
C SER A 253 34.33 17.92 5.40
N PHE A 254 34.97 16.80 5.02
CA PHE A 254 36.37 16.76 4.66
C PHE A 254 36.71 15.55 3.78
N GLU A 255 37.82 15.64 3.03
CA GLU A 255 38.35 14.53 2.23
C GLU A 255 39.14 13.57 3.12
N LEU A 256 38.87 12.27 2.96
CA LEU A 256 39.66 11.20 3.55
C LEU A 256 40.82 10.80 2.61
N ASN A 257 41.97 10.50 3.15
CA ASN A 257 43.12 9.99 2.35
C ASN A 257 42.91 8.50 2.00
N THR A 258 41.77 8.19 1.38
CA THR A 258 41.39 6.83 1.00
C THR A 258 40.56 6.90 -0.27
N THR A 259 40.81 6.02 -1.21
CA THR A 259 39.98 5.78 -2.39
C THR A 259 39.09 4.57 -2.11
N ALA A 260 37.81 4.61 -2.49
CA ALA A 260 36.94 3.44 -2.48
C ALA A 260 36.68 2.99 -3.91
N LYS A 261 36.62 1.67 -4.09
CA LYS A 261 36.09 1.04 -5.29
C LYS A 261 34.91 0.18 -4.89
N ILE A 262 33.74 0.47 -5.45
CA ILE A 262 32.47 -0.15 -5.06
C ILE A 262 31.78 -0.69 -6.31
N LYS A 263 31.33 -1.95 -6.27
CA LYS A 263 30.37 -2.51 -7.21
C LYS A 263 29.10 -2.81 -6.46
N THR A 264 28.00 -2.28 -6.95
CA THR A 264 26.65 -2.61 -6.50
C THR A 264 25.89 -3.31 -7.62
N GLU A 265 25.28 -4.44 -7.29
CA GLU A 265 24.41 -5.20 -8.17
C GLU A 265 23.26 -5.77 -7.37
N VAL A 266 22.10 -5.13 -7.49
CA VAL A 266 20.82 -5.57 -6.93
C VAL A 266 19.98 -6.08 -8.08
N ILE A 267 19.75 -7.38 -8.12
CA ILE A 267 19.01 -8.07 -9.19
C ILE A 267 17.55 -8.09 -8.80
N GLU A 268 16.70 -7.52 -9.64
CA GLU A 268 15.25 -7.60 -9.52
C GLU A 268 14.78 -9.00 -9.94
N VAL A 269 13.89 -9.59 -9.16
CA VAL A 269 13.25 -10.87 -9.47
C VAL A 269 11.88 -10.56 -10.03
N GLU A 270 11.75 -10.72 -11.33
CA GLU A 270 10.47 -10.56 -12.02
C GLU A 270 9.56 -11.75 -11.77
N SER A 271 8.28 -11.50 -11.63
CA SER A 271 7.20 -12.47 -11.58
C SER A 271 6.03 -11.98 -12.44
N ILE A 272 5.03 -12.83 -12.62
CA ILE A 272 3.82 -12.51 -13.39
C ILE A 272 2.63 -12.58 -12.46
N SER A 273 1.69 -11.65 -12.62
CA SER A 273 0.36 -11.74 -12.03
C SER A 273 -0.71 -11.46 -13.07
N TRP A 274 -1.98 -11.46 -12.67
CA TRP A 274 -3.11 -11.56 -13.58
C TRP A 274 -4.22 -10.59 -13.19
N ASN A 275 -4.62 -9.71 -14.10
CA ASN A 275 -5.94 -9.08 -14.02
C ASN A 275 -6.95 -9.96 -14.74
N VAL A 276 -8.20 -9.90 -14.30
CA VAL A 276 -9.31 -10.57 -14.98
C VAL A 276 -10.27 -9.50 -15.51
N GLY A 277 -10.75 -9.68 -16.75
CA GLY A 277 -11.64 -8.71 -17.39
C GLY A 277 -12.69 -9.34 -18.27
N GLY A 278 -13.93 -8.92 -18.05
CA GLY A 278 -15.09 -9.25 -18.87
C GLY A 278 -15.71 -8.00 -19.50
N LEU A 279 -16.24 -8.13 -20.69
CA LEU A 279 -16.95 -7.07 -21.42
C LEU A 279 -18.39 -7.45 -21.67
N LEU A 280 -19.31 -6.63 -21.22
CA LEU A 280 -20.71 -6.68 -21.60
C LEU A 280 -21.01 -5.57 -22.60
N LYS A 281 -21.17 -5.96 -23.89
CA LYS A 281 -21.40 -5.01 -24.97
C LYS A 281 -22.88 -4.63 -25.03
N ALA A 282 -23.15 -3.32 -24.98
CA ALA A 282 -24.48 -2.76 -25.22
C ALA A 282 -24.82 -2.72 -26.72
N ASN A 283 -26.11 -2.59 -27.02
CA ASN A 283 -26.63 -2.57 -28.40
C ASN A 283 -27.10 -1.17 -28.86
N ASP A 284 -26.91 -0.13 -28.04
CA ASP A 284 -27.31 1.24 -28.40
C ASP A 284 -26.44 1.79 -29.55
N GLU A 285 -27.05 2.38 -30.56
CA GLU A 285 -26.33 2.88 -31.76
C GLU A 285 -25.40 4.06 -31.47
N LYS A 286 -25.65 4.82 -30.39
CA LYS A 286 -24.93 6.06 -30.08
C LYS A 286 -23.92 5.89 -28.96
N LEU A 287 -24.29 5.16 -27.90
CA LEU A 287 -23.56 5.12 -26.64
C LEU A 287 -22.85 3.78 -26.37
N SER A 288 -23.09 2.74 -27.20
CA SER A 288 -22.47 1.42 -26.96
C SER A 288 -20.94 1.40 -27.08
N ASP A 289 -20.32 2.46 -27.61
CA ASP A 289 -18.86 2.60 -27.67
C ASP A 289 -18.30 3.53 -26.58
N GLU A 290 -19.13 3.85 -25.59
CA GLU A 290 -18.74 4.41 -24.29
C GLU A 290 -18.85 3.33 -23.22
N TYR A 291 -17.97 3.37 -22.21
CA TYR A 291 -17.81 2.26 -21.28
C TYR A 291 -17.85 2.75 -19.82
N LEU A 292 -18.63 2.06 -19.00
CA LEU A 292 -18.46 2.09 -17.54
C LEU A 292 -17.47 0.99 -17.15
N ALA A 293 -16.50 1.26 -16.28
CA ALA A 293 -15.68 0.25 -15.63
C ALA A 293 -16.23 -0.02 -14.22
N ILE A 294 -16.35 -1.30 -13.85
CA ILE A 294 -16.70 -1.74 -12.50
C ILE A 294 -15.59 -2.69 -12.06
N GLY A 295 -14.99 -2.47 -10.89
CA GLY A 295 -13.84 -3.26 -10.48
C GLY A 295 -13.64 -3.38 -8.98
N ALA A 296 -12.81 -4.36 -8.61
CA ALA A 296 -12.32 -4.64 -7.28
C ALA A 296 -11.01 -5.43 -7.38
N HIS A 297 -10.14 -5.37 -6.37
CA HIS A 297 -9.01 -6.30 -6.34
C HIS A 297 -9.42 -7.65 -5.74
N PHE A 298 -8.68 -8.70 -6.10
CA PHE A 298 -8.94 -10.06 -5.63
C PHE A 298 -7.75 -10.70 -4.92
N ASP A 299 -6.56 -10.09 -5.00
CA ASP A 299 -5.38 -10.51 -4.23
C ASP A 299 -5.50 -10.08 -2.77
N HIS A 300 -4.72 -10.73 -1.89
CA HIS A 300 -4.57 -10.34 -0.51
C HIS A 300 -3.20 -10.76 0.02
N LEU A 301 -3.00 -10.79 1.35
CA LEU A 301 -1.69 -10.85 1.99
C LEU A 301 -1.05 -12.25 2.08
N GLY A 302 -1.73 -13.30 1.60
CA GLY A 302 -1.18 -14.65 1.68
C GLY A 302 -0.89 -15.08 3.13
N TRP A 303 0.34 -15.48 3.41
CA TRP A 303 0.82 -15.85 4.75
C TRP A 303 1.24 -14.64 5.61
N GLY A 304 0.91 -13.42 5.23
CA GLY A 304 1.14 -12.22 6.03
C GLY A 304 2.60 -11.78 6.15
N LYS A 305 3.43 -12.06 5.15
CA LYS A 305 4.86 -11.67 5.13
C LYS A 305 5.06 -10.16 4.96
N GLN A 306 4.14 -9.49 4.29
CA GLN A 306 4.16 -8.06 4.03
C GLN A 306 2.80 -7.47 4.40
N ASN A 307 2.75 -6.22 4.82
CA ASN A 307 1.55 -5.43 5.13
C ASN A 307 0.60 -6.02 6.20
N SER A 308 0.93 -7.16 6.82
CA SER A 308 0.13 -7.74 7.91
C SER A 308 0.17 -6.87 9.16
N LEU A 309 -0.97 -6.71 9.81
CA LEU A 309 -1.12 -6.11 11.13
C LEU A 309 -1.19 -7.17 12.26
N TYR A 310 -1.01 -8.44 11.92
CA TYR A 310 -0.96 -9.54 12.87
C TYR A 310 0.45 -9.69 13.45
N GLN A 311 0.55 -9.81 14.78
CA GLN A 311 1.82 -9.91 15.49
C GLN A 311 2.18 -11.34 15.93
N GLY A 312 1.39 -12.34 15.49
CA GLY A 312 1.62 -13.76 15.80
C GLY A 312 2.53 -14.46 14.79
N GLU A 313 2.57 -15.78 14.92
CA GLU A 313 3.25 -16.63 13.93
C GLU A 313 2.60 -16.49 12.54
N PRO A 314 3.36 -16.69 11.45
CA PRO A 314 2.82 -16.62 10.10
C PRO A 314 1.55 -17.46 9.94
N ALA A 315 0.47 -16.85 9.45
CA ALA A 315 -0.81 -17.50 9.26
C ALA A 315 -1.46 -17.03 7.96
N ILE A 316 -2.39 -17.80 7.43
CA ILE A 316 -3.13 -17.42 6.22
C ILE A 316 -4.00 -16.21 6.52
N HIS A 317 -3.94 -15.21 5.66
CA HIS A 317 -4.79 -14.02 5.67
C HIS A 317 -5.83 -14.22 4.55
N ASN A 318 -7.01 -14.70 4.90
CA ASN A 318 -8.04 -15.06 3.91
C ASN A 318 -8.65 -13.84 3.20
N GLY A 319 -8.64 -12.66 3.82
CA GLY A 319 -9.11 -11.43 3.20
C GLY A 319 -10.54 -11.54 2.71
N ALA A 320 -11.48 -11.86 3.62
CA ALA A 320 -12.88 -12.05 3.25
C ALA A 320 -13.57 -10.74 2.95
N ASP A 321 -13.36 -9.71 3.79
CA ASP A 321 -13.81 -8.36 3.49
C ASP A 321 -12.82 -7.67 2.57
N ASP A 322 -11.54 -7.83 2.82
CA ASP A 322 -10.43 -7.26 2.04
C ASP A 322 -9.73 -8.34 1.18
N ASN A 323 -10.10 -8.58 -0.13
CA ASN A 323 -11.23 -7.95 -0.77
C ASN A 323 -12.04 -8.99 -1.58
N ALA A 324 -12.28 -10.18 -0.96
CA ALA A 324 -13.21 -11.12 -1.57
C ALA A 324 -14.65 -10.54 -1.64
N SER A 325 -15.00 -9.61 -0.73
CA SER A 325 -16.31 -8.94 -0.74
C SER A 325 -16.48 -8.07 -1.98
N GLY A 326 -15.50 -7.20 -2.30
CA GLY A 326 -15.55 -6.37 -3.51
C GLY A 326 -15.50 -7.20 -4.79
N THR A 327 -14.64 -8.22 -4.85
CA THR A 327 -14.55 -9.14 -5.99
C THR A 327 -15.88 -9.85 -6.23
N THR A 328 -16.51 -10.36 -5.18
CA THR A 328 -17.86 -10.94 -5.28
C THR A 328 -18.87 -9.92 -5.79
N GLY A 329 -18.76 -8.66 -5.37
CA GLY A 329 -19.59 -7.59 -5.89
C GLY A 329 -19.45 -7.38 -7.40
N VAL A 330 -18.25 -7.55 -7.94
CA VAL A 330 -18.02 -7.51 -9.41
C VAL A 330 -18.72 -8.69 -10.10
N LEU A 331 -18.67 -9.89 -9.51
CA LEU A 331 -19.31 -11.10 -10.07
C LEU A 331 -20.83 -10.93 -10.10
N GLU A 332 -21.46 -10.61 -8.98
CA GLU A 332 -22.91 -10.42 -8.85
C GLU A 332 -23.45 -9.34 -9.80
N LEU A 333 -22.74 -8.19 -9.87
CA LEU A 333 -23.11 -7.12 -10.79
C LEU A 333 -22.95 -7.53 -12.25
N SER A 334 -21.93 -8.34 -12.57
CA SER A 334 -21.69 -8.81 -13.94
C SER A 334 -22.84 -9.70 -14.43
N GLU A 335 -23.31 -10.61 -13.58
CA GLU A 335 -24.42 -11.50 -13.86
C GLU A 335 -25.75 -10.74 -14.00
N LYS A 336 -26.03 -9.84 -13.04
CA LYS A 336 -27.23 -9.00 -13.05
C LYS A 336 -27.32 -8.15 -14.31
N PHE A 337 -26.27 -7.44 -14.68
CA PHE A 337 -26.22 -6.63 -15.90
C PHE A 337 -26.27 -7.47 -17.17
N ALA A 338 -25.67 -8.66 -17.19
CA ALA A 338 -25.76 -9.56 -18.35
C ALA A 338 -27.20 -10.02 -18.61
N PHE A 339 -27.97 -10.28 -17.57
CA PHE A 339 -29.40 -10.55 -17.67
C PHE A 339 -30.17 -9.34 -18.23
N GLU A 340 -29.78 -8.13 -17.85
CA GLU A 340 -30.42 -6.87 -18.25
C GLU A 340 -29.84 -6.26 -19.55
N LYS A 341 -28.93 -6.94 -20.25
CA LYS A 341 -28.13 -6.40 -21.37
C LYS A 341 -28.91 -5.65 -22.44
N ASN A 342 -30.16 -6.03 -22.68
CA ASN A 342 -31.01 -5.38 -23.69
C ASN A 342 -31.45 -3.97 -23.30
N ASN A 343 -31.28 -3.57 -22.04
CA ASN A 343 -31.67 -2.29 -21.49
C ASN A 343 -30.49 -1.33 -21.34
N LEU A 344 -29.27 -1.73 -21.77
CA LEU A 344 -28.06 -0.95 -21.60
C LEU A 344 -27.79 -0.06 -22.80
N LYS A 345 -27.53 1.22 -22.57
CA LYS A 345 -27.05 2.16 -23.59
C LYS A 345 -25.51 2.14 -23.70
N ARG A 346 -24.78 2.12 -22.59
CA ARG A 346 -23.31 2.01 -22.55
C ARG A 346 -22.88 0.59 -22.25
N SER A 347 -21.75 0.22 -22.82
CA SER A 347 -21.09 -1.05 -22.52
C SER A 347 -20.43 -1.02 -21.13
N ILE A 348 -20.21 -2.19 -20.54
CA ILE A 348 -19.63 -2.30 -19.22
C ILE A 348 -18.40 -3.20 -19.27
N PHE A 349 -17.28 -2.73 -18.73
CA PHE A 349 -16.16 -3.58 -18.36
C PHE A 349 -16.26 -3.96 -16.89
N PHE A 350 -16.08 -5.24 -16.60
CA PHE A 350 -15.94 -5.78 -15.27
C PHE A 350 -14.50 -6.24 -15.08
N PHE A 351 -13.85 -5.76 -14.02
CA PHE A 351 -12.45 -6.08 -13.76
C PHE A 351 -12.24 -6.61 -12.35
N ALA A 352 -11.38 -7.63 -12.21
CA ALA A 352 -10.78 -7.99 -10.94
C ALA A 352 -9.25 -7.78 -11.07
N PHE A 353 -8.69 -6.97 -10.16
CA PHE A 353 -7.28 -6.59 -10.18
C PHE A 353 -6.47 -7.46 -9.23
N SER A 354 -5.20 -7.71 -9.58
CA SER A 354 -4.22 -8.28 -8.68
C SER A 354 -3.11 -7.29 -8.37
N GLY A 355 -2.44 -7.46 -7.24
CA GLY A 355 -1.33 -6.60 -6.83
C GLY A 355 -1.76 -5.23 -6.31
N GLU A 356 -2.99 -5.10 -5.83
CA GLU A 356 -3.45 -3.92 -5.10
C GLU A 356 -2.63 -3.75 -3.83
N GLU A 357 -2.49 -4.81 -3.04
CA GLU A 357 -1.75 -4.89 -1.78
C GLU A 357 -0.25 -4.58 -1.89
N LEU A 358 0.28 -4.65 -3.11
CA LEU A 358 1.66 -4.29 -3.46
C LEU A 358 1.78 -2.90 -4.09
N GLY A 359 0.72 -2.10 -4.05
CA GLY A 359 0.68 -0.73 -4.54
C GLY A 359 -0.01 -0.56 -5.89
N LEU A 360 -1.20 -1.09 -6.05
CA LEU A 360 -2.09 -0.91 -7.21
C LEU A 360 -1.50 -1.42 -8.53
N LEU A 361 -0.66 -2.49 -8.49
CA LEU A 361 0.11 -2.93 -9.65
C LEU A 361 -0.78 -3.29 -10.84
N GLY A 362 -1.83 -4.08 -10.61
CA GLY A 362 -2.71 -4.57 -11.66
C GLY A 362 -3.57 -3.47 -12.28
N SER A 363 -4.23 -2.66 -11.48
CA SER A 363 -5.04 -1.55 -12.02
C SER A 363 -4.19 -0.51 -12.73
N ASN A 364 -2.97 -0.24 -12.22
CA ASN A 364 -2.02 0.65 -12.89
C ASN A 364 -1.58 0.06 -14.24
N TYR A 365 -1.26 -1.24 -14.27
CA TYR A 365 -0.94 -1.90 -15.53
C TYR A 365 -2.11 -1.84 -16.50
N LEU A 366 -3.34 -2.15 -16.05
CA LEU A 366 -4.54 -2.12 -16.88
C LEU A 366 -4.76 -0.75 -17.53
N VAL A 367 -4.75 0.35 -16.74
CA VAL A 367 -5.04 1.68 -17.31
C VAL A 367 -3.99 2.16 -18.29
N ASN A 368 -2.77 1.57 -18.29
CA ASN A 368 -1.73 1.80 -19.27
C ASN A 368 -1.80 0.88 -20.50
N HIS A 369 -2.56 -0.24 -20.40
CA HIS A 369 -2.75 -1.25 -21.44
C HIS A 369 -4.24 -1.58 -21.62
N PHE A 370 -5.08 -0.55 -21.56
CA PHE A 370 -6.52 -0.70 -21.58
C PHE A 370 -6.99 -1.23 -22.97
N PRO A 371 -8.00 -2.13 -23.03
CA PRO A 371 -8.43 -2.75 -24.28
C PRO A 371 -9.07 -1.78 -25.30
N VAL A 372 -9.44 -0.59 -24.84
CA VAL A 372 -9.95 0.51 -25.68
C VAL A 372 -9.28 1.83 -25.27
N PRO A 373 -9.33 2.90 -26.08
CA PRO A 373 -8.87 4.22 -25.66
C PRO A 373 -9.55 4.66 -24.34
N THR A 374 -8.77 5.10 -23.36
CA THR A 374 -9.27 5.43 -22.02
C THR A 374 -10.27 6.58 -22.02
N GLU A 375 -10.26 7.44 -23.05
CA GLU A 375 -11.23 8.54 -23.26
C GLU A 375 -12.65 8.04 -23.51
N LYS A 376 -12.82 6.76 -23.87
CA LYS A 376 -14.11 6.09 -24.02
C LYS A 376 -14.65 5.56 -22.71
N VAL A 377 -13.84 5.50 -21.65
CA VAL A 377 -14.28 5.10 -20.31
C VAL A 377 -14.88 6.33 -19.62
N VAL A 378 -16.18 6.31 -19.43
CA VAL A 378 -16.92 7.46 -18.90
C VAL A 378 -16.82 7.60 -17.40
N SER A 379 -16.66 6.50 -16.68
CA SER A 379 -16.36 6.48 -15.24
C SER A 379 -15.92 5.10 -14.77
N MET A 380 -15.43 5.03 -13.52
CA MET A 380 -15.10 3.78 -12.85
C MET A 380 -15.77 3.71 -11.47
N ILE A 381 -16.39 2.57 -11.18
CA ILE A 381 -16.91 2.20 -9.86
C ILE A 381 -15.98 1.15 -9.26
N ASN A 382 -15.39 1.46 -8.12
CA ASN A 382 -14.54 0.55 -7.35
C ASN A 382 -15.28 0.07 -6.09
N MET A 383 -15.05 -1.17 -5.73
CA MET A 383 -15.57 -1.78 -4.51
C MET A 383 -14.42 -2.39 -3.72
N ASP A 384 -14.30 -2.00 -2.46
CA ASP A 384 -13.28 -2.53 -1.59
C ASP A 384 -13.79 -2.53 -0.17
N MET A 385 -13.74 -3.70 0.49
CA MET A 385 -14.27 -3.92 1.84
C MET A 385 -15.73 -3.47 1.97
N ILE A 386 -16.64 -4.10 1.22
CA ILE A 386 -18.07 -3.81 1.24
C ILE A 386 -18.91 -4.84 2.02
N GLY A 387 -18.26 -5.82 2.66
CA GLY A 387 -18.89 -6.94 3.36
C GLY A 387 -19.18 -6.71 4.84
N ARG A 388 -18.79 -5.57 5.43
CA ARG A 388 -18.94 -5.30 6.87
C ARG A 388 -19.88 -4.13 7.18
N LEU A 389 -20.95 -3.97 6.40
CA LEU A 389 -21.94 -2.92 6.63
C LEU A 389 -22.42 -2.93 8.09
N LYS A 390 -22.29 -1.79 8.75
CA LYS A 390 -22.72 -1.55 10.13
C LYS A 390 -23.52 -0.25 10.21
N ASP A 391 -24.64 -0.26 10.94
CA ASP A 391 -25.49 0.91 11.20
C ASP A 391 -25.94 1.66 9.94
N SER A 392 -26.02 0.94 8.81
CA SER A 392 -26.30 1.47 7.46
C SER A 392 -25.32 2.53 6.98
N SER A 393 -24.10 2.59 7.55
CA SER A 393 -23.07 3.56 7.16
C SER A 393 -22.31 3.08 5.94
N LEU A 394 -22.28 3.90 4.89
CA LEU A 394 -21.57 3.62 3.64
C LEU A 394 -20.73 4.83 3.24
N ILE A 395 -19.47 4.61 3.00
CA ILE A 395 -18.52 5.66 2.61
C ILE A 395 -18.35 5.60 1.09
N VAL A 396 -18.36 6.76 0.44
CA VAL A 396 -18.14 6.86 -1.01
C VAL A 396 -17.05 7.90 -1.26
N TYR A 397 -15.91 7.45 -1.78
CA TYR A 397 -14.82 8.31 -2.24
C TYR A 397 -15.02 8.73 -3.70
N GLY A 398 -14.27 9.73 -4.14
CA GLY A 398 -14.31 10.23 -5.50
C GLY A 398 -15.50 11.14 -5.80
N THR A 399 -16.28 11.52 -4.78
CA THR A 399 -17.54 12.28 -4.98
C THR A 399 -17.30 13.69 -5.54
N GLY A 400 -16.08 14.24 -5.45
CA GLY A 400 -15.69 15.50 -6.07
C GLY A 400 -15.20 15.36 -7.53
N THR A 401 -15.07 14.14 -8.05
CA THR A 401 -14.48 13.89 -9.38
C THR A 401 -15.47 14.13 -10.55
N SER A 402 -16.75 14.34 -10.25
CA SER A 402 -17.78 14.81 -11.19
C SER A 402 -18.82 15.64 -10.44
N SER A 403 -19.38 16.63 -11.12
CA SER A 403 -20.37 17.56 -10.55
C SER A 403 -21.68 16.89 -10.13
N ASN A 404 -22.00 15.75 -10.73
CA ASN A 404 -23.30 15.07 -10.54
C ASN A 404 -23.28 13.97 -9.48
N TRP A 405 -22.12 13.53 -8.98
CA TRP A 405 -22.00 12.35 -8.14
C TRP A 405 -22.88 12.41 -6.89
N LYS A 406 -22.80 13.50 -6.13
CA LYS A 406 -23.56 13.62 -4.86
C LYS A 406 -25.08 13.59 -5.09
N ASN A 407 -25.55 14.19 -6.19
CA ASN A 407 -26.98 14.16 -6.54
C ASN A 407 -27.39 12.73 -6.93
N THR A 408 -26.66 12.09 -7.84
CA THR A 408 -26.93 10.71 -8.27
C THR A 408 -26.96 9.75 -7.08
N LEU A 409 -25.95 9.84 -6.19
CA LEU A 409 -25.87 8.99 -5.01
C LEU A 409 -27.05 9.20 -4.06
N ASN A 410 -27.44 10.45 -3.80
CA ASN A 410 -28.58 10.74 -2.93
C ASN A 410 -29.92 10.30 -3.55
N ASP A 411 -30.15 10.56 -4.84
CA ASP A 411 -31.39 10.23 -5.54
C ASP A 411 -31.61 8.72 -5.63
N LYS A 412 -30.54 7.93 -5.75
CA LYS A 412 -30.62 6.45 -5.80
C LYS A 412 -30.66 5.79 -4.41
N ASN A 413 -30.46 6.54 -3.34
CA ASN A 413 -30.40 5.99 -1.98
C ASN A 413 -31.79 5.67 -1.38
N SER A 414 -32.57 4.86 -2.06
CA SER A 414 -33.83 4.31 -1.52
C SER A 414 -33.61 3.26 -0.42
N PHE A 415 -32.38 2.83 -0.22
CA PHE A 415 -31.97 1.81 0.75
C PHE A 415 -31.76 2.35 2.17
N GLY A 416 -31.77 3.67 2.35
CA GLY A 416 -31.62 4.33 3.65
C GLY A 416 -30.18 4.30 4.19
N PHE A 417 -29.16 4.26 3.32
CA PHE A 417 -27.78 4.37 3.76
C PHE A 417 -27.47 5.75 4.31
N LYS A 418 -26.68 5.79 5.37
CA LYS A 418 -26.02 6.99 5.87
C LYS A 418 -24.75 7.19 5.06
N LEU A 419 -24.87 7.95 3.97
CA LEU A 419 -23.78 8.19 3.06
C LEU A 419 -22.78 9.18 3.65
N THR A 420 -21.51 8.82 3.64
CA THR A 420 -20.39 9.71 3.94
C THR A 420 -19.62 9.92 2.66
N PHE A 421 -19.48 11.17 2.23
CA PHE A 421 -18.81 11.54 0.99
C PHE A 421 -17.36 11.99 1.25
N ASN A 422 -16.43 11.47 0.46
CA ASN A 422 -15.09 11.99 0.34
C ASN A 422 -14.86 12.43 -1.11
N ASP A 423 -14.45 13.68 -1.29
CA ASP A 423 -14.31 14.28 -2.62
C ASP A 423 -13.03 13.86 -3.34
N GLU A 424 -12.04 13.30 -2.65
CA GLU A 424 -10.73 12.95 -3.20
C GLU A 424 -10.85 11.86 -4.28
N GLY A 425 -10.25 12.11 -5.45
CA GLY A 425 -10.19 11.13 -6.54
C GLY A 425 -9.02 10.15 -6.40
N PHE A 426 -7.96 10.54 -5.70
CA PHE A 426 -6.91 9.63 -5.26
C PHE A 426 -7.26 9.10 -3.87
N GLY A 427 -7.02 7.80 -3.65
CA GLY A 427 -7.33 7.16 -2.39
C GLY A 427 -6.63 5.79 -2.28
N PRO A 428 -6.96 5.02 -1.24
CA PRO A 428 -6.23 3.79 -0.89
C PRO A 428 -6.77 2.55 -1.62
N SER A 429 -7.19 2.66 -2.89
CA SER A 429 -7.62 1.52 -3.69
C SER A 429 -7.57 1.82 -5.20
N ASP A 430 -7.92 0.85 -6.05
CA ASP A 430 -7.73 0.81 -7.52
C ASP A 430 -8.36 1.95 -8.31
N HIS A 431 -9.40 2.62 -7.78
CA HIS A 431 -9.98 3.82 -8.40
C HIS A 431 -8.94 4.92 -8.66
N SER A 432 -7.87 4.97 -7.86
CA SER A 432 -6.78 5.93 -8.00
C SER A 432 -6.06 5.82 -9.35
N SER A 433 -5.89 4.60 -9.85
CA SER A 433 -5.27 4.35 -11.17
C SER A 433 -6.11 4.96 -12.30
N PHE A 434 -7.43 4.83 -12.22
CA PHE A 434 -8.36 5.40 -13.21
C PHE A 434 -8.46 6.92 -13.10
N TYR A 435 -8.54 7.46 -11.90
CA TYR A 435 -8.53 8.90 -11.69
C TYR A 435 -7.26 9.56 -12.24
N GLY A 436 -6.11 8.90 -12.11
CA GLY A 436 -4.85 9.33 -12.73
C GLY A 436 -4.90 9.43 -14.25
N LYS A 437 -5.86 8.75 -14.92
CA LYS A 437 -6.16 8.86 -16.35
C LYS A 437 -7.27 9.86 -16.67
N LYS A 438 -7.66 10.70 -15.72
CA LYS A 438 -8.75 11.68 -15.84
C LYS A 438 -10.13 11.05 -16.07
N ILE A 439 -10.36 9.87 -15.51
CA ILE A 439 -11.65 9.19 -15.48
C ILE A 439 -12.31 9.52 -14.15
N PRO A 440 -13.56 10.04 -14.12
CA PRO A 440 -14.29 10.26 -12.87
C PRO A 440 -14.57 8.93 -12.19
N VAL A 441 -14.44 8.89 -10.86
CA VAL A 441 -14.48 7.65 -10.08
C VAL A 441 -15.44 7.73 -8.91
N LEU A 442 -15.98 6.57 -8.52
CA LEU A 442 -16.65 6.33 -7.24
C LEU A 442 -16.03 5.10 -6.60
N PHE A 443 -15.73 5.17 -5.32
CA PHE A 443 -15.21 4.05 -4.57
C PHE A 443 -16.07 3.81 -3.33
N PHE A 444 -16.71 2.63 -3.24
CA PHE A 444 -17.61 2.22 -2.17
C PHE A 444 -16.86 1.40 -1.12
N PHE A 445 -17.08 1.74 0.16
CA PHE A 445 -16.32 1.22 1.28
C PHE A 445 -17.17 1.22 2.56
N THR A 446 -17.14 0.16 3.37
CA THR A 446 -17.87 0.09 4.64
C THR A 446 -17.07 0.55 5.86
N GLY A 447 -15.79 0.88 5.67
CA GLY A 447 -14.87 1.28 6.73
C GLY A 447 -13.95 0.15 7.16
N THR A 448 -12.83 0.52 7.81
CA THR A 448 -11.91 -0.46 8.38
C THR A 448 -12.47 -1.05 9.68
N HIS A 449 -12.10 -2.28 9.96
CA HIS A 449 -12.51 -3.02 11.15
C HIS A 449 -11.30 -3.65 11.87
N SER A 450 -11.51 -4.24 13.03
CA SER A 450 -10.45 -4.82 13.87
C SER A 450 -9.71 -6.00 13.22
N ASP A 451 -10.32 -6.64 12.23
CA ASP A 451 -9.76 -7.80 11.52
C ASP A 451 -8.94 -7.40 10.27
N TYR A 452 -8.94 -6.12 9.88
CA TYR A 452 -8.22 -5.61 8.72
C TYR A 452 -6.74 -6.02 8.72
N HIS A 453 -6.27 -6.59 7.61
CA HIS A 453 -4.92 -7.14 7.42
C HIS A 453 -4.51 -8.18 8.49
N LYS A 454 -5.46 -9.02 8.91
CA LYS A 454 -5.23 -10.10 9.89
C LYS A 454 -5.83 -11.42 9.43
N PRO A 455 -5.32 -12.56 9.94
CA PRO A 455 -5.93 -13.89 9.68
C PRO A 455 -7.39 -14.00 10.12
N SER A 456 -7.84 -13.08 10.97
CA SER A 456 -9.21 -13.06 11.47
C SER A 456 -10.22 -12.40 10.53
N ASP A 457 -9.81 -11.87 9.36
CA ASP A 457 -10.74 -11.43 8.31
C ASP A 457 -11.22 -12.64 7.49
N ASP A 458 -12.24 -13.33 8.03
CA ASP A 458 -12.75 -14.58 7.50
C ASP A 458 -14.24 -14.46 7.10
N TYR A 459 -14.68 -15.36 6.22
CA TYR A 459 -15.99 -15.33 5.57
C TYR A 459 -17.18 -15.42 6.53
N ASP A 460 -17.01 -16.05 7.70
CA ASP A 460 -18.05 -16.19 8.72
C ASP A 460 -18.46 -14.86 9.38
N LYS A 461 -17.66 -13.81 9.17
CA LYS A 461 -17.89 -12.48 9.71
C LYS A 461 -18.55 -11.51 8.71
N ILE A 462 -18.78 -11.94 7.49
CA ILE A 462 -19.38 -11.11 6.45
C ILE A 462 -20.88 -10.89 6.71
N ASN A 463 -21.33 -9.66 6.58
CA ASN A 463 -22.73 -9.27 6.58
C ASN A 463 -23.30 -9.35 5.15
N SER A 464 -23.62 -10.55 4.69
CA SER A 464 -24.12 -10.78 3.32
C SER A 464 -25.45 -10.07 3.04
N ASP A 465 -26.34 -9.94 4.04
CA ASP A 465 -27.59 -9.14 3.92
C ASP A 465 -27.29 -7.65 3.69
N GLY A 466 -26.25 -7.13 4.35
CA GLY A 466 -25.78 -5.76 4.17
C GLY A 466 -25.13 -5.55 2.80
N GLN A 467 -24.30 -6.50 2.38
CA GLN A 467 -23.62 -6.46 1.10
C GLN A 467 -24.59 -6.55 -0.09
N GLU A 468 -25.62 -7.41 -0.01
CA GLU A 468 -26.70 -7.48 -0.99
C GLU A 468 -27.37 -6.11 -1.20
N LYS A 469 -27.66 -5.40 -0.11
CA LYS A 469 -28.23 -4.05 -0.18
C LYS A 469 -27.29 -3.06 -0.83
N ILE A 470 -25.97 -3.12 -0.51
CA ILE A 470 -24.95 -2.26 -1.11
C ILE A 470 -24.86 -2.53 -2.62
N LEU A 471 -24.84 -3.79 -3.04
CA LEU A 471 -24.74 -4.15 -4.46
C LEU A 471 -25.99 -3.71 -5.24
N LYS A 472 -27.18 -3.88 -4.69
CA LYS A 472 -28.43 -3.34 -5.29
C LYS A 472 -28.41 -1.81 -5.40
N TYR A 473 -27.82 -1.13 -4.43
CA TYR A 473 -27.60 0.32 -4.51
C TYR A 473 -26.59 0.69 -5.58
N ILE A 474 -25.42 0.02 -5.63
CA ILE A 474 -24.42 0.24 -6.67
C ILE A 474 -24.98 -0.05 -8.06
N HIS A 475 -25.77 -1.13 -8.22
CA HIS A 475 -26.49 -1.43 -9.45
C HIS A 475 -27.37 -0.26 -9.89
N SER A 476 -28.13 0.36 -8.96
CA SER A 476 -29.00 1.50 -9.29
C SER A 476 -28.21 2.75 -9.72
N VAL A 477 -27.06 3.00 -9.09
CA VAL A 477 -26.13 4.09 -9.46
C VAL A 477 -25.50 3.82 -10.82
N ALA A 478 -25.00 2.61 -11.03
CA ALA A 478 -24.40 2.20 -12.31
C ALA A 478 -25.41 2.27 -13.46
N THR A 479 -26.66 1.83 -13.25
CA THR A 479 -27.75 1.91 -14.22
C THR A 479 -28.03 3.35 -14.66
N GLU A 480 -27.97 4.32 -13.73
CA GLU A 480 -28.11 5.75 -14.05
C GLU A 480 -26.97 6.21 -14.95
N ILE A 481 -25.72 5.87 -14.63
CA ILE A 481 -24.55 6.23 -15.43
C ILE A 481 -24.62 5.61 -16.84
N ILE A 482 -25.02 4.34 -16.91
CA ILE A 482 -25.09 3.59 -18.18
C ILE A 482 -26.16 4.16 -19.10
N ASN A 483 -27.32 4.56 -18.57
CA ASN A 483 -28.48 4.95 -19.34
C ASN A 483 -28.69 6.46 -19.51
N SER A 484 -27.92 7.29 -18.78
CA SER A 484 -27.94 8.74 -18.96
C SER A 484 -27.46 9.15 -20.35
N GLU A 485 -28.11 10.16 -20.97
CA GLU A 485 -27.64 10.72 -22.24
C GLU A 485 -26.30 11.43 -22.09
N ASN A 486 -26.09 12.09 -20.95
CA ASN A 486 -24.86 12.81 -20.67
C ASN A 486 -23.92 11.91 -19.86
N LYS A 487 -22.66 11.84 -20.28
CA LYS A 487 -21.62 11.21 -19.48
C LYS A 487 -21.22 12.09 -18.30
N PRO A 488 -20.73 11.51 -17.19
CA PRO A 488 -20.16 12.29 -16.10
C PRO A 488 -19.03 13.20 -16.60
N ASP A 489 -19.00 14.44 -16.13
CA ASP A 489 -17.90 15.36 -16.35
C ASP A 489 -16.71 14.96 -15.45
N TYR A 490 -15.49 15.27 -15.89
CA TYR A 490 -14.31 15.09 -15.08
C TYR A 490 -13.94 16.40 -14.36
N LEU A 491 -13.84 16.35 -13.03
CA LEU A 491 -13.33 17.43 -12.21
C LEU A 491 -12.01 17.01 -11.54
N ALA A 492 -11.00 17.86 -11.71
CA ALA A 492 -9.76 17.70 -10.95
C ALA A 492 -9.99 18.21 -9.53
N VAL A 493 -9.82 17.31 -8.55
CA VAL A 493 -9.90 17.66 -7.13
C VAL A 493 -8.51 18.03 -6.64
N GLU A 494 -8.36 19.20 -6.05
CA GLU A 494 -7.11 19.61 -5.42
C GLU A 494 -6.79 18.65 -4.26
N ARG A 495 -5.60 18.06 -4.29
CA ARG A 495 -5.10 17.24 -3.21
C ARG A 495 -4.84 18.15 -2.02
N LYS A 496 -5.55 17.98 -0.92
CA LYS A 496 -5.14 18.60 0.35
C LYS A 496 -3.77 18.03 0.69
N ASP A 497 -2.77 18.89 0.77
CA ASP A 497 -1.36 18.51 0.98
C ASP A 497 -1.24 17.65 2.25
N SER A 498 -1.27 16.35 2.07
CA SER A 498 -0.98 15.39 3.13
C SER A 498 0.52 15.16 3.11
N GLY A 499 1.22 15.70 4.10
CA GLY A 499 2.66 15.48 4.27
C GLY A 499 3.02 14.00 4.10
N ARG A 500 4.16 13.74 3.43
CA ARG A 500 4.66 12.40 3.14
C ARG A 500 4.58 11.49 4.37
N MET A 501 3.87 10.37 4.24
CA MET A 501 3.83 9.32 5.26
C MET A 501 5.24 8.73 5.44
N THR A 502 5.83 8.96 6.60
CA THR A 502 7.01 8.22 7.05
C THR A 502 6.53 7.00 7.85
N ALA A 503 7.05 5.82 7.55
CA ALA A 503 6.74 4.63 8.34
C ALA A 503 7.14 4.85 9.81
N SER A 504 6.16 4.88 10.72
CA SER A 504 6.40 5.06 12.15
C SER A 504 7.10 3.83 12.75
N ARG A 505 8.08 4.08 13.62
CA ARG A 505 8.77 3.03 14.39
C ARG A 505 7.99 2.59 15.63
N VAL A 506 6.96 3.33 15.98
CA VAL A 506 6.12 3.06 17.16
C VAL A 506 4.76 2.52 16.74
N TRP A 507 4.25 1.64 17.57
CA TRP A 507 2.91 1.13 17.47
C TRP A 507 2.02 1.81 18.50
N VAL A 508 0.90 2.37 18.06
CA VAL A 508 -0.13 2.99 18.88
C VAL A 508 -1.34 2.06 18.99
N GLY A 509 -1.65 1.34 17.91
CA GLY A 509 -2.75 0.38 17.83
C GLY A 509 -4.12 1.03 17.69
N THR A 510 -4.18 2.21 17.09
CA THR A 510 -5.43 2.85 16.67
C THR A 510 -5.87 2.30 15.31
N ILE A 511 -7.18 2.14 15.13
CA ILE A 511 -7.82 1.76 13.88
C ILE A 511 -8.54 3.01 13.37
N PRO A 512 -8.23 3.50 12.16
CA PRO A 512 -8.86 4.70 11.62
C PRO A 512 -10.36 4.51 11.39
N ASP A 513 -11.13 5.57 11.61
CA ASP A 513 -12.47 5.74 11.08
C ASP A 513 -12.39 6.80 9.96
N PHE A 514 -12.52 6.34 8.72
CA PHE A 514 -12.50 7.23 7.55
C PHE A 514 -13.87 7.86 7.26
N ALA A 515 -14.89 7.57 8.09
CA ALA A 515 -16.21 8.13 7.96
C ALA A 515 -16.29 9.51 8.61
N GLY A 516 -16.44 10.54 7.78
CA GLY A 516 -16.77 11.90 8.20
C GLY A 516 -15.60 12.89 8.15
N ASP A 517 -15.91 14.11 7.73
CA ASP A 517 -15.00 15.27 7.78
C ASP A 517 -15.02 15.83 9.20
N VAL A 518 -14.11 15.36 10.06
CA VAL A 518 -13.95 15.84 11.44
C VAL A 518 -12.61 16.55 11.59
N ASP A 519 -12.56 17.65 12.33
CA ASP A 519 -11.27 18.28 12.70
C ASP A 519 -10.60 17.41 13.78
N GLY A 520 -9.81 16.44 13.33
CA GLY A 520 -9.13 15.45 14.15
C GLY A 520 -8.99 14.09 13.47
N TYR A 521 -8.35 13.15 14.17
CA TYR A 521 -8.24 11.77 13.75
C TYR A 521 -9.26 10.89 14.50
N LYS A 522 -10.35 10.54 13.84
CA LYS A 522 -11.41 9.71 14.42
C LYS A 522 -11.00 8.24 14.43
N LEU A 523 -11.32 7.56 15.52
CA LEU A 523 -11.02 6.14 15.71
C LEU A 523 -12.24 5.29 15.39
N GLY A 524 -12.10 4.34 14.47
CA GLY A 524 -13.02 3.22 14.24
C GLY A 524 -12.88 2.15 15.33
N GLY A 525 -11.74 2.12 16.02
CA GLY A 525 -11.45 1.20 17.11
C GLY A 525 -10.02 1.30 17.63
N VAL A 526 -9.66 0.36 18.49
CA VAL A 526 -8.30 0.16 18.99
C VAL A 526 -8.00 -1.34 19.04
N THR A 527 -6.76 -1.71 18.76
CA THR A 527 -6.30 -3.09 18.87
C THR A 527 -6.17 -3.47 20.34
N GLU A 528 -6.70 -4.61 20.73
CA GLU A 528 -6.61 -5.13 22.11
C GLU A 528 -5.15 -5.25 22.56
N GLY A 529 -4.85 -4.84 23.81
CA GLY A 529 -3.50 -4.83 24.37
C GLY A 529 -2.55 -3.76 23.81
N SER A 530 -3.03 -2.93 22.87
CA SER A 530 -2.26 -1.81 22.32
C SER A 530 -2.08 -0.66 23.33
N PRO A 531 -1.10 0.23 23.10
CA PRO A 531 -0.97 1.48 23.86
C PRO A 531 -2.27 2.27 23.92
N ALA A 532 -2.99 2.41 22.82
CA ALA A 532 -4.27 3.09 22.75
C ALA A 532 -5.35 2.41 23.61
N ALA A 533 -5.47 1.07 23.52
CA ALA A 533 -6.42 0.31 24.33
C ALA A 533 -6.10 0.40 25.83
N LEU A 534 -4.81 0.26 26.21
CA LEU A 534 -4.36 0.37 27.61
C LEU A 534 -4.58 1.76 28.21
N ALA A 535 -4.49 2.80 27.39
CA ALA A 535 -4.80 4.18 27.77
C ALA A 535 -6.31 4.51 27.78
N GLY A 536 -7.17 3.53 27.43
CA GLY A 536 -8.62 3.69 27.47
C GLY A 536 -9.23 4.42 26.28
N LEU A 537 -8.52 4.51 25.14
CA LEU A 537 -9.10 4.94 23.87
C LEU A 537 -10.07 3.88 23.34
N LYS A 538 -11.06 4.29 22.57
CA LYS A 538 -12.07 3.39 22.00
C LYS A 538 -12.65 3.94 20.70
N ALA A 539 -13.43 3.13 20.02
CA ALA A 539 -14.18 3.55 18.83
C ALA A 539 -14.99 4.82 19.10
N GLY A 540 -15.01 5.73 18.13
CA GLY A 540 -15.69 7.02 18.20
C GLY A 540 -14.89 8.16 18.84
N ASP A 541 -13.75 7.91 19.47
CA ASP A 541 -12.85 8.96 19.95
C ASP A 541 -12.25 9.72 18.76
N ILE A 542 -12.06 11.03 18.92
CA ILE A 542 -11.38 11.87 17.92
C ILE A 542 -10.13 12.43 18.57
N ILE A 543 -8.97 12.03 18.08
CA ILE A 543 -7.69 12.59 18.52
C ILE A 543 -7.54 13.97 17.89
N THR A 544 -7.43 15.01 18.73
CA THR A 544 -7.27 16.41 18.31
C THR A 544 -5.87 16.94 18.57
N LYS A 545 -5.10 16.25 19.45
CA LYS A 545 -3.71 16.58 19.72
C LYS A 545 -2.93 15.34 20.11
N PHE A 546 -1.70 15.20 19.61
CA PHE A 546 -0.79 14.11 19.95
C PHE A 546 0.57 14.70 20.35
N GLY A 547 0.92 14.62 21.63
CA GLY A 547 2.01 15.40 22.21
C GLY A 547 1.76 16.89 22.03
N ASP A 548 2.70 17.61 21.43
CA ASP A 548 2.58 19.04 21.19
C ASP A 548 1.89 19.38 19.85
N LYS A 549 1.60 18.39 19.00
CA LYS A 549 1.08 18.59 17.65
C LYS A 549 -0.45 18.57 17.62
N LYS A 550 -1.05 19.59 16.99
CA LYS A 550 -2.47 19.56 16.61
C LYS A 550 -2.68 18.50 15.54
N ILE A 551 -3.74 17.71 15.68
CA ILE A 551 -4.17 16.69 14.74
C ILE A 551 -5.47 17.14 14.12
N SER A 552 -5.47 17.40 12.82
CA SER A 552 -6.66 17.79 12.05
C SER A 552 -7.18 16.65 11.17
N ASN A 553 -6.35 15.61 10.95
CA ASN A 553 -6.68 14.43 10.15
C ASN A 553 -5.72 13.28 10.47
N ILE A 554 -5.95 12.10 9.84
CA ILE A 554 -5.10 10.91 10.00
C ILE A 554 -3.65 11.15 9.56
N TYR A 555 -3.40 12.01 8.59
CA TYR A 555 -2.04 12.27 8.08
C TYR A 555 -1.22 13.05 9.10
N ASP A 556 -1.83 14.03 9.77
CA ASP A 556 -1.21 14.75 10.90
C ASP A 556 -0.86 13.77 12.02
N PHE A 557 -1.76 12.81 12.32
CA PHE A 557 -1.50 11.79 13.32
C PHE A 557 -0.35 10.88 12.90
N THR A 558 -0.34 10.39 11.67
CA THR A 558 0.74 9.53 11.14
C THR A 558 2.09 10.25 11.17
N TYR A 559 2.10 11.53 10.82
CA TYR A 559 3.29 12.36 10.93
C TYR A 559 3.70 12.56 12.40
N ALA A 560 2.76 12.83 13.30
CA ALA A 560 3.02 13.03 14.72
C ALA A 560 3.66 11.81 15.37
N ILE A 561 3.11 10.60 15.14
CA ILE A 561 3.65 9.36 15.72
C ILE A 561 5.05 9.01 15.21
N GLY A 562 5.42 9.48 14.02
CA GLY A 562 6.77 9.30 13.45
C GLY A 562 7.89 9.93 14.29
N ASN A 563 7.55 10.86 15.17
CA ASN A 563 8.50 11.61 15.99
C ASN A 563 8.80 10.96 17.35
N TYR A 564 8.19 9.83 17.64
CA TYR A 564 8.32 9.14 18.91
C TYR A 564 9.07 7.81 18.78
N LYS A 565 9.58 7.32 19.91
CA LYS A 565 10.31 6.06 20.04
C LYS A 565 9.51 5.09 20.91
N PRO A 566 9.72 3.78 20.78
CA PRO A 566 9.19 2.81 21.74
C PRO A 566 9.64 3.15 23.18
N GLY A 567 8.69 3.12 24.12
CA GLY A 567 8.88 3.51 25.52
C GLY A 567 8.56 4.97 25.84
N ASP A 568 8.36 5.83 24.81
CA ASP A 568 7.96 7.22 25.06
C ASP A 568 6.53 7.29 25.63
N LYS A 569 6.33 8.20 26.58
CA LYS A 569 5.01 8.54 27.13
C LYS A 569 4.50 9.81 26.48
N VAL A 570 3.33 9.72 25.89
CA VAL A 570 2.76 10.82 25.09
C VAL A 570 1.38 11.16 25.60
N LYS A 571 1.15 12.45 25.88
CA LYS A 571 -0.17 12.99 26.20
C LYS A 571 -0.95 13.18 24.91
N VAL A 572 -2.16 12.67 24.90
CA VAL A 572 -3.07 12.73 23.74
C VAL A 572 -4.37 13.37 24.18
N LEU A 573 -4.76 14.41 23.47
CA LEU A 573 -6.06 15.04 23.68
C LEU A 573 -7.07 14.42 22.72
N ILE A 574 -8.18 13.95 23.28
CA ILE A 574 -9.26 13.34 22.52
C ILE A 574 -10.59 14.06 22.80
N LYS A 575 -11.45 14.06 21.80
CA LYS A 575 -12.88 14.35 21.97
C LYS A 575 -13.64 13.03 22.02
N ARG A 576 -14.41 12.84 23.09
CA ARG A 576 -15.32 11.71 23.26
C ARG A 576 -16.71 12.24 23.48
N ALA A 577 -17.58 12.12 22.49
CA ALA A 577 -18.83 12.88 22.41
C ALA A 577 -18.54 14.39 22.56
N ASP A 578 -19.12 15.06 23.55
CA ASP A 578 -18.95 16.50 23.78
C ASP A 578 -17.87 16.83 24.84
N GLN A 579 -17.07 15.85 25.26
CA GLN A 579 -16.04 16.04 26.31
C GLN A 579 -14.63 15.95 25.73
N GLU A 580 -13.77 16.88 26.13
CA GLU A 580 -12.33 16.76 25.90
C GLU A 580 -11.68 15.99 27.06
N LEU A 581 -10.86 15.01 26.74
CA LEU A 581 -10.15 14.17 27.68
C LEU A 581 -8.66 14.12 27.30
N GLU A 582 -7.78 14.22 28.31
CA GLU A 582 -6.36 13.98 28.12
C GLU A 582 -6.03 12.56 28.63
N VAL A 583 -5.38 11.76 27.79
CA VAL A 583 -4.90 10.41 28.12
C VAL A 583 -3.40 10.34 27.86
N GLU A 584 -2.69 9.49 28.61
CA GLU A 584 -1.26 9.25 28.40
C GLU A 584 -1.07 7.85 27.81
N LEU A 585 -0.36 7.78 26.69
CA LEU A 585 0.02 6.53 26.02
C LEU A 585 1.51 6.25 26.25
N GLU A 586 1.84 5.01 26.62
CA GLU A 586 3.21 4.50 26.55
C GLU A 586 3.39 3.72 25.25
N LEU A 587 4.17 4.28 24.32
CA LEU A 587 4.31 3.77 22.97
C LEU A 587 5.17 2.50 22.92
N LYS A 588 4.75 1.51 22.13
CA LYS A 588 5.49 0.25 21.94
C LYS A 588 6.21 0.23 20.60
N ALA A 589 7.18 -0.67 20.41
CA ALA A 589 7.76 -0.94 19.12
C ALA A 589 6.72 -1.54 18.16
N ARG A 590 6.81 -1.15 16.88
CA ARG A 590 5.98 -1.71 15.81
C ARG A 590 6.56 -3.03 15.32
#